data_d3c4e43fc3d0c3764cf8ecd798873c02
#
_entry.id   d3c4e43fc3d0c3764cf8ecd798873c02
#
_cell.length_a   1.000
_cell.length_b   1.000
_cell.length_c   1.000
_cell.angle_alpha   90.00
_cell.angle_beta   90.00
_cell.angle_gamma   90.00
#
_symmetry.space_group_name_H-M   'P 1'
#
loop_
_entity.id
_entity.type
_entity.pdbx_description
1 polymer ?
#
loop_
_entity_poly.entity_id
_entity_poly.type
_entity_poly.pdbx_seq_one_letter_code
_entity_poly.pdbx_strand_id
1 'polypeptide(L)'
;GAVLKLFPLPKTQVTCWLNAASPSVAVDLLNSAKNTFDAQLTAFELVSETSLGLVLKNIPASQRPTVPSPWYILAECSDADPPAVEHWLAGQMAAGGVTDAVIAHSEAQVKKLWALRENISEAQKIEGISIKHDVAVPVSSIPAFLERAGAAL
;
A
#
# COMPACT_ATOMS: atom_id res chain seq x y z
N GLY A 1 -34.10 3.11 6.12
CA GLY A 1 -33.56 2.57 4.86
C GLY A 1 -32.43 3.44 4.35
N ALA A 2 -31.53 2.88 3.54
CA ALA A 2 -30.44 3.59 2.88
C ALA A 2 -30.55 3.37 1.37
N VAL A 3 -30.22 4.39 0.59
CA VAL A 3 -30.06 4.29 -0.86
C VAL A 3 -28.57 4.34 -1.17
N LEU A 4 -28.05 3.26 -1.77
CA LEU A 4 -26.64 3.14 -2.14
C LEU A 4 -26.51 3.20 -3.66
N LYS A 5 -25.51 3.96 -4.14
CA LYS A 5 -25.12 3.93 -5.54
C LYS A 5 -24.29 2.66 -5.78
N LEU A 6 -24.71 1.84 -6.72
CA LEU A 6 -23.97 0.66 -7.16
C LEU A 6 -23.10 1.00 -8.37
N PHE A 7 -21.92 0.42 -8.41
CA PHE A 7 -21.02 0.49 -9.54
C PHE A 7 -20.85 -0.91 -10.14
N PRO A 8 -20.63 -1.06 -11.45
CA PRO A 8 -20.32 -2.35 -12.05
C PRO A 8 -19.03 -2.90 -11.45
N LEU A 9 -18.91 -4.24 -11.42
CA LEU A 9 -17.64 -4.87 -11.05
C LEU A 9 -16.56 -4.51 -12.08
N PRO A 10 -15.33 -4.19 -11.62
CA PRO A 10 -14.22 -3.96 -12.54
C PRO A 10 -13.97 -5.15 -13.44
N LYS A 11 -13.63 -4.90 -14.71
CA LYS A 11 -13.27 -5.95 -15.68
C LYS A 11 -11.82 -6.39 -15.51
N THR A 12 -10.97 -5.45 -15.11
CA THR A 12 -9.55 -5.69 -14.84
C THR A 12 -9.20 -5.12 -13.47
N GLN A 13 -8.28 -5.78 -12.78
CA GLN A 13 -7.75 -5.32 -11.50
C GLN A 13 -6.26 -5.64 -11.45
N VAL A 14 -5.45 -4.63 -11.22
CA VAL A 14 -4.00 -4.77 -11.11
C VAL A 14 -3.59 -4.34 -9.71
N THR A 15 -3.07 -5.29 -8.94
CA THR A 15 -2.59 -5.06 -7.57
C THR A 15 -1.08 -5.14 -7.55
N CYS A 16 -0.43 -4.12 -6.97
CA CYS A 16 1.01 -3.99 -6.86
C CYS A 16 1.45 -3.83 -5.41
N TRP A 17 2.63 -4.33 -5.09
CA TRP A 17 3.36 -4.05 -3.86
C TRP A 17 4.68 -3.40 -4.20
N LEU A 18 4.94 -2.20 -3.66
CA LEU A 18 6.08 -1.35 -4.02
C LEU A 18 6.89 -1.02 -2.78
N ASN A 19 8.20 -0.89 -2.94
CA ASN A 19 9.10 -0.37 -1.91
C ASN A 19 9.23 1.14 -2.06
N ALA A 20 9.14 1.87 -0.95
CA ALA A 20 9.38 3.31 -0.88
C ALA A 20 10.41 3.64 0.20
N ALA A 21 11.32 4.55 -0.10
CA ALA A 21 12.38 4.94 0.83
C ALA A 21 11.87 5.79 2.01
N SER A 22 10.77 6.51 1.82
CA SER A 22 10.20 7.41 2.84
C SER A 22 8.72 7.68 2.59
N PRO A 23 7.98 8.22 3.60
CA PRO A 23 6.62 8.70 3.40
C PRO A 23 6.52 9.84 2.36
N SER A 24 7.54 10.68 2.21
CA SER A 24 7.57 11.73 1.19
C SER A 24 7.57 11.11 -0.21
N VAL A 25 8.43 10.11 -0.46
CA VAL A 25 8.47 9.36 -1.71
C VAL A 25 7.12 8.69 -1.98
N ALA A 26 6.47 8.12 -0.95
CA ALA A 26 5.15 7.52 -1.10
C ALA A 26 4.07 8.54 -1.51
N VAL A 27 4.12 9.77 -0.98
CA VAL A 27 3.21 10.85 -1.39
C VAL A 27 3.46 11.28 -2.83
N ASP A 28 4.72 11.36 -3.27
CA ASP A 28 5.07 11.68 -4.66
C ASP A 28 4.58 10.57 -5.62
N LEU A 29 4.75 9.30 -5.24
CA LEU A 29 4.23 8.16 -5.99
C LEU A 29 2.69 8.17 -6.07
N LEU A 30 2.00 8.51 -4.98
CA LEU A 30 0.54 8.67 -4.98
C LEU A 30 0.10 9.76 -5.95
N ASN A 31 0.77 10.91 -5.95
CA ASN A 31 0.46 12.02 -6.86
C ASN A 31 0.69 11.61 -8.32
N SER A 32 1.81 10.92 -8.60
CA SER A 32 2.11 10.38 -9.93
C SER A 32 1.05 9.37 -10.37
N ALA A 33 0.66 8.42 -9.50
CA ALA A 33 -0.37 7.43 -9.79
C ALA A 33 -1.73 8.08 -10.05
N LYS A 34 -2.14 9.07 -9.23
CA LYS A 34 -3.37 9.82 -9.43
C LYS A 34 -3.39 10.58 -10.76
N ASN A 35 -2.28 11.22 -11.13
CA ASN A 35 -2.17 11.94 -12.40
C ASN A 35 -2.23 11.00 -13.61
N THR A 36 -1.81 9.75 -13.45
CA THR A 36 -1.79 8.76 -14.54
C THR A 36 -3.10 7.99 -14.65
N PHE A 37 -3.67 7.55 -13.51
CA PHE A 37 -4.79 6.61 -13.47
C PHE A 37 -6.10 7.23 -12.98
N ASP A 38 -6.06 8.42 -12.36
CA ASP A 38 -7.25 9.15 -11.87
C ASP A 38 -8.22 8.24 -11.09
N ALA A 39 -9.46 8.13 -11.54
CA ALA A 39 -10.50 7.31 -10.91
C ALA A 39 -10.23 5.78 -10.97
N GLN A 40 -9.31 5.34 -11.81
CA GLN A 40 -8.89 3.93 -11.88
C GLN A 40 -8.01 3.51 -10.69
N LEU A 41 -7.35 4.45 -10.01
CA LEU A 41 -6.60 4.15 -8.78
C LEU A 41 -7.59 3.96 -7.62
N THR A 42 -7.87 2.71 -7.26
CA THR A 42 -8.90 2.34 -6.29
C THR A 42 -8.37 2.08 -4.88
N ALA A 43 -7.06 1.79 -4.74
CA ALA A 43 -6.41 1.70 -3.43
C ALA A 43 -4.95 2.18 -3.50
N PHE A 44 -4.51 2.80 -2.40
CA PHE A 44 -3.11 3.18 -2.19
C PHE A 44 -2.84 3.23 -0.68
N GLU A 45 -2.27 2.17 -0.16
CA GLU A 45 -2.08 1.94 1.28
C GLU A 45 -0.60 2.00 1.63
N LEU A 46 -0.25 2.84 2.61
CA LEU A 46 1.13 2.95 3.11
C LEU A 46 1.33 2.01 4.31
N VAL A 47 2.35 1.15 4.24
CA VAL A 47 2.69 0.18 5.28
C VAL A 47 4.12 0.40 5.73
N SER A 48 4.35 0.52 7.04
CA SER A 48 5.71 0.61 7.59
C SER A 48 6.37 -0.77 7.70
N GLU A 49 7.71 -0.81 7.70
CA GLU A 49 8.47 -2.05 7.98
C GLU A 49 8.08 -2.66 9.33
N THR A 50 7.86 -1.84 10.36
CA THR A 50 7.40 -2.32 11.66
C THR A 50 6.08 -3.07 11.57
N SER A 51 5.09 -2.50 10.85
CA SER A 51 3.78 -3.13 10.68
C SER A 51 3.87 -4.43 9.88
N LEU A 52 4.63 -4.43 8.78
CA LEU A 52 4.87 -5.65 8.01
C LEU A 52 5.61 -6.70 8.84
N GLY A 53 6.63 -6.30 9.59
CA GLY A 53 7.39 -7.20 10.47
C GLY A 53 6.50 -7.91 11.49
N LEU A 54 5.52 -7.22 12.09
CA LEU A 54 4.53 -7.84 12.98
C LEU A 54 3.70 -8.92 12.27
N VAL A 55 3.26 -8.66 11.05
CA VAL A 55 2.50 -9.64 10.25
C VAL A 55 3.37 -10.86 9.92
N LEU A 56 4.60 -10.64 9.46
CA LEU A 56 5.53 -11.73 9.11
C LEU A 56 5.88 -12.60 10.33
N LYS A 57 5.94 -12.00 11.53
CA LYS A 57 6.22 -12.71 12.78
C LYS A 57 5.03 -13.52 13.29
N ASN A 58 3.82 -12.96 13.23
CA ASN A 58 2.68 -13.46 13.98
C ASN A 58 1.62 -14.17 13.12
N ILE A 59 1.60 -13.94 11.81
CA ILE A 59 0.61 -14.53 10.92
C ILE A 59 1.24 -15.66 10.10
N PRO A 60 0.82 -16.92 10.32
CA PRO A 60 1.37 -18.08 9.60
C PRO A 60 1.28 -17.93 8.08
N ALA A 61 2.29 -18.44 7.38
CA ALA A 61 2.41 -18.44 5.93
C ALA A 61 2.53 -17.05 5.27
N SER A 62 2.62 -15.95 6.05
CA SER A 62 2.94 -14.63 5.52
C SER A 62 4.39 -14.61 5.02
N GLN A 63 4.58 -14.01 3.84
CA GLN A 63 5.90 -13.90 3.21
C GLN A 63 6.09 -12.49 2.69
N ARG A 64 7.30 -11.96 2.83
CA ARG A 64 7.71 -10.68 2.28
C ARG A 64 7.72 -10.75 0.75
N PRO A 65 7.01 -9.84 0.04
CA PRO A 65 6.94 -9.89 -1.43
C PRO A 65 8.19 -9.36 -2.12
N THR A 66 8.88 -8.40 -1.49
CA THR A 66 10.02 -7.64 -2.03
C THR A 66 11.18 -7.65 -1.04
N VAL A 67 12.34 -7.11 -1.42
CA VAL A 67 13.46 -6.91 -0.47
C VAL A 67 13.04 -5.98 0.68
N PRO A 68 13.71 -6.06 1.86
CA PRO A 68 13.41 -5.17 2.98
C PRO A 68 13.50 -3.69 2.60
N SER A 69 12.52 -2.90 3.05
CA SER A 69 12.44 -1.45 2.83
C SER A 69 11.83 -0.78 4.06
N PRO A 70 12.13 0.50 4.35
CA PRO A 70 11.51 1.21 5.46
C PRO A 70 9.99 1.33 5.32
N TRP A 71 9.49 1.46 4.08
CA TRP A 71 8.09 1.65 3.76
C TRP A 71 7.69 0.85 2.53
N TYR A 72 6.43 0.48 2.49
CA TYR A 72 5.80 -0.26 1.40
C TYR A 72 4.48 0.41 1.02
N ILE A 73 4.09 0.20 -0.23
CA ILE A 73 2.83 0.66 -0.77
C ILE A 73 2.11 -0.56 -1.36
N LEU A 74 0.87 -0.79 -0.93
CA LEU A 74 -0.08 -1.64 -1.63
C LEU A 74 -0.94 -0.73 -2.49
N ALA A 75 -0.82 -0.84 -3.80
CA ALA A 75 -1.61 -0.06 -4.76
C ALA A 75 -2.48 -0.97 -5.62
N GLU A 76 -3.67 -0.49 -5.96
CA GLU A 76 -4.61 -1.21 -6.81
C GLU A 76 -5.26 -0.27 -7.81
N CYS A 77 -5.26 -0.70 -9.07
CA CYS A 77 -5.95 -0.02 -10.16
C CYS A 77 -7.04 -0.94 -10.71
N SER A 78 -8.27 -0.40 -10.82
CA SER A 78 -9.43 -1.09 -11.38
C SER A 78 -9.77 -0.50 -12.75
N ASP A 79 -10.10 -1.38 -13.72
CA ASP A 79 -10.36 -1.01 -15.12
C ASP A 79 -9.20 -0.27 -15.82
N ALA A 80 -8.00 -0.35 -15.26
CA ALA A 80 -6.78 0.12 -15.90
C ALA A 80 -6.23 -0.93 -16.88
N ASP A 81 -5.53 -0.46 -17.90
CA ASP A 81 -4.77 -1.33 -18.81
C ASP A 81 -3.53 -1.89 -18.08
N PRO A 82 -3.38 -3.22 -17.90
CA PRO A 82 -2.24 -3.78 -17.19
C PRO A 82 -0.88 -3.33 -17.74
N PRO A 83 -0.61 -3.31 -19.05
CA PRO A 83 0.61 -2.72 -19.62
C PRO A 83 0.86 -1.27 -19.21
N ALA A 84 -0.18 -0.46 -19.06
CA ALA A 84 -0.01 0.94 -18.60
C ALA A 84 0.47 1.02 -17.15
N VAL A 85 -0.02 0.12 -16.28
CA VAL A 85 0.44 0.03 -14.88
C VAL A 85 1.88 -0.44 -14.83
N GLU A 86 2.25 -1.46 -15.60
CA GLU A 86 3.63 -1.96 -15.72
C GLU A 86 4.58 -0.86 -16.22
N HIS A 87 4.17 -0.12 -17.25
CA HIS A 87 4.96 0.99 -17.81
C HIS A 87 5.17 2.12 -16.79
N TRP A 88 4.10 2.52 -16.09
CA TRP A 88 4.19 3.52 -15.02
C TRP A 88 5.17 3.06 -13.94
N LEU A 89 5.05 1.82 -13.48
CA LEU A 89 5.91 1.25 -12.45
C LEU A 89 7.37 1.22 -12.89
N ALA A 90 7.66 0.77 -14.11
CA ALA A 90 9.00 0.77 -14.69
C ALA A 90 9.59 2.20 -14.74
N GLY A 91 8.78 3.20 -15.07
CA GLY A 91 9.16 4.61 -15.04
C GLY A 91 9.53 5.08 -13.63
N GLN A 92 8.74 4.70 -12.61
CA GLN A 92 9.03 5.06 -11.20
C GLN A 92 10.31 4.36 -10.69
N MET A 93 10.55 3.12 -11.10
CA MET A 93 11.80 2.42 -10.77
C MET A 93 13.02 3.08 -11.46
N ALA A 94 12.91 3.42 -12.73
CA ALA A 94 13.98 4.13 -13.46
C ALA A 94 14.29 5.50 -12.87
N ALA A 95 13.29 6.20 -12.35
CA ALA A 95 13.46 7.48 -11.65
C ALA A 95 13.98 7.34 -10.21
N GLY A 96 14.14 6.12 -9.69
CA GLY A 96 14.59 5.85 -8.32
C GLY A 96 13.53 6.07 -7.22
N GLY A 97 12.29 6.32 -7.59
CA GLY A 97 11.18 6.45 -6.64
C GLY A 97 10.75 5.12 -6.02
N VAL A 98 10.88 4.04 -6.78
CA VAL A 98 10.60 2.67 -6.35
C VAL A 98 11.88 1.84 -6.46
N THR A 99 12.27 1.17 -5.38
CA THR A 99 13.53 0.38 -5.34
C THR A 99 13.30 -1.10 -5.67
N ASP A 100 12.11 -1.62 -5.41
CA ASP A 100 11.68 -2.98 -5.75
C ASP A 100 10.16 -3.03 -5.80
N ALA A 101 9.60 -3.93 -6.61
CA ALA A 101 8.15 -4.06 -6.75
C ALA A 101 7.73 -5.45 -7.24
N VAL A 102 6.50 -5.81 -6.89
CA VAL A 102 5.80 -7.01 -7.38
C VAL A 102 4.43 -6.62 -7.89
N ILE A 103 4.06 -7.13 -9.06
CA ILE A 103 2.69 -7.10 -9.60
C ILE A 103 2.07 -8.48 -9.43
N ALA A 104 0.85 -8.53 -8.90
CA ALA A 104 0.12 -9.79 -8.77
C ALA A 104 -0.43 -10.23 -10.14
N HIS A 105 -0.12 -11.48 -10.53
CA HIS A 105 -0.57 -12.08 -11.79
C HIS A 105 -1.69 -13.13 -11.58
N SER A 106 -2.20 -13.28 -10.37
CA SER A 106 -3.30 -14.19 -10.05
C SER A 106 -4.08 -13.71 -8.84
N GLU A 107 -5.36 -14.11 -8.73
CA GLU A 107 -6.18 -13.83 -7.55
C GLU A 107 -5.54 -14.32 -6.25
N ALA A 108 -4.84 -15.44 -6.28
CA ALA A 108 -4.13 -15.95 -5.12
C ALA A 108 -2.99 -15.03 -4.66
N GLN A 109 -2.28 -14.39 -5.61
CA GLN A 109 -1.25 -13.39 -5.29
C GLN A 109 -1.89 -12.10 -4.79
N VAL A 110 -2.97 -11.62 -5.40
CA VAL A 110 -3.74 -10.46 -4.92
C VAL A 110 -4.14 -10.65 -3.47
N LYS A 111 -4.78 -11.80 -3.14
CA LYS A 111 -5.19 -12.13 -1.76
C LYS A 111 -4.01 -12.17 -0.79
N LYS A 112 -2.85 -12.68 -1.22
CA LYS A 112 -1.64 -12.68 -0.38
C LYS A 112 -1.12 -11.28 -0.10
N LEU A 113 -1.09 -10.39 -1.09
CA LEU A 113 -0.66 -9.00 -0.90
C LEU A 113 -1.62 -8.24 0.04
N TRP A 114 -2.92 -8.34 -0.19
CA TRP A 114 -3.93 -7.74 0.68
C TRP A 114 -3.87 -8.29 2.11
N ALA A 115 -3.66 -9.60 2.28
CA ALA A 115 -3.54 -10.22 3.60
C ALA A 115 -2.39 -9.62 4.44
N LEU A 116 -1.29 -9.15 3.84
CA LEU A 116 -0.23 -8.47 4.55
C LEU A 116 -0.71 -7.17 5.21
N ARG A 117 -1.57 -6.41 4.52
CA ARG A 117 -2.15 -5.17 5.02
C ARG A 117 -3.29 -5.44 6.02
N GLU A 118 -4.19 -6.35 5.69
CA GLU A 118 -5.39 -6.62 6.47
C GLU A 118 -5.08 -7.25 7.84
N ASN A 119 -4.06 -8.09 7.90
CA ASN A 119 -3.65 -8.76 9.13
C ASN A 119 -2.82 -7.90 10.10
N ILE A 120 -2.51 -6.64 9.78
CA ILE A 120 -1.75 -5.76 10.69
C ILE A 120 -2.45 -5.64 12.05
N SER A 121 -3.75 -5.41 12.07
CA SER A 121 -4.51 -5.29 13.32
C SER A 121 -4.54 -6.58 14.15
N GLU A 122 -4.59 -7.73 13.50
CA GLU A 122 -4.55 -9.03 14.19
C GLU A 122 -3.14 -9.32 14.71
N ALA A 123 -2.11 -9.08 13.92
CA ALA A 123 -0.72 -9.22 14.35
C ALA A 123 -0.39 -8.34 15.56
N GLN A 124 -0.91 -7.11 15.60
CA GLN A 124 -0.77 -6.22 16.75
C GLN A 124 -1.43 -6.78 18.02
N LYS A 125 -2.61 -7.40 17.92
CA LYS A 125 -3.29 -8.02 19.06
C LYS A 125 -2.48 -9.18 19.65
N ILE A 126 -1.83 -9.96 18.78
CA ILE A 126 -0.99 -11.09 19.22
C ILE A 126 0.26 -10.59 19.96
N GLU A 127 0.84 -9.45 19.56
CA GLU A 127 1.99 -8.85 20.26
C GLU A 127 1.64 -8.33 21.66
N GLY A 128 0.41 -7.91 21.89
CA GLY A 128 -0.02 -7.43 23.21
C GLY A 128 -1.02 -6.26 23.15
N ILE A 129 -1.14 -5.58 24.27
CA ILE A 129 -2.03 -4.42 24.41
C ILE A 129 -1.42 -3.25 23.64
N SER A 130 -2.18 -2.71 22.68
CA SER A 130 -1.79 -1.53 21.93
C SER A 130 -2.78 -0.39 22.11
N ILE A 131 -2.27 0.84 22.20
CA ILE A 131 -3.09 2.04 22.14
C ILE A 131 -3.27 2.37 20.65
N LYS A 132 -4.51 2.37 20.18
CA LYS A 132 -4.85 2.63 18.78
C LYS A 132 -5.44 4.03 18.63
N HIS A 133 -4.93 4.76 17.67
CA HIS A 133 -5.44 6.07 17.30
C HIS A 133 -5.81 6.07 15.81
N ASP A 134 -7.04 6.46 15.51
CA ASP A 134 -7.46 6.77 14.15
C ASP A 134 -7.37 8.29 13.97
N VAL A 135 -6.43 8.73 13.12
CA VAL A 135 -6.20 10.14 12.85
C VAL A 135 -6.30 10.39 11.36
N ALA A 136 -6.78 11.56 10.98
CA ALA A 136 -6.82 12.01 9.59
C ALA A 136 -6.06 13.33 9.46
N VAL A 137 -5.18 13.39 8.48
CA VAL A 137 -4.42 14.58 8.10
C VAL A 137 -4.46 14.73 6.58
N PRO A 138 -4.29 15.95 6.03
CA PRO A 138 -4.09 16.10 4.60
C PRO A 138 -2.93 15.23 4.11
N VAL A 139 -3.06 14.60 2.94
CA VAL A 139 -2.04 13.68 2.39
C VAL A 139 -0.65 14.32 2.35
N SER A 140 -0.56 15.59 1.94
CA SER A 140 0.70 16.34 1.93
C SER A 140 1.35 16.52 3.31
N SER A 141 0.58 16.37 4.38
CA SER A 141 1.05 16.50 5.77
C SER A 141 1.49 15.16 6.38
N ILE A 142 1.25 14.03 5.73
CA ILE A 142 1.58 12.69 6.24
C ILE A 142 3.07 12.57 6.61
N PRO A 143 4.04 12.98 5.80
CA PRO A 143 5.46 12.87 6.14
C PRO A 143 5.80 13.61 7.44
N ALA A 144 5.42 14.88 7.54
CA ALA A 144 5.67 15.71 8.73
C ALA A 144 4.92 15.19 9.97
N PHE A 145 3.70 14.66 9.79
CA PHE A 145 2.94 14.04 10.88
C PHE A 145 3.67 12.81 11.43
N LEU A 146 4.13 11.90 10.57
CA LEU A 146 4.82 10.67 10.99
C LEU A 146 6.15 10.97 11.68
N GLU A 147 6.92 11.96 11.17
CA GLU A 147 8.15 12.42 11.82
C GLU A 147 7.90 12.95 13.23
N ARG A 148 6.91 13.84 13.39
CA ARG A 148 6.56 14.43 14.69
C ARG A 148 5.97 13.40 15.66
N ALA A 149 5.14 12.48 15.17
CA ALA A 149 4.58 11.41 15.99
C ALA A 149 5.68 10.45 16.50
N GLY A 150 6.61 10.07 15.61
CA GLY A 150 7.75 9.23 15.99
C GLY A 150 8.72 9.90 16.96
N ALA A 151 8.85 11.23 16.94
CA ALA A 151 9.66 11.97 17.91
C ALA A 151 8.98 12.16 19.28
N ALA A 152 7.67 11.96 19.36
CA ALA A 152 6.89 12.12 20.58
C ALA A 152 6.71 10.81 21.37
N LEU A 153 7.07 9.67 20.79
CA LEU A 153 7.05 8.32 21.36
C LEU A 153 8.41 7.90 21.90
#